data_72446caca7d846b2b22c2db074e6d10f
#
_entry.id   72446caca7d846b2b22c2db074e6d10f
#
_cell.length_a   1.000
_cell.length_b   1.000
_cell.length_c   1.000
_cell.angle_alpha   90.00
_cell.angle_beta   90.00
_cell.angle_gamma   90.00
#
_symmetry.space_group_name_H-M   'P 1'
#
loop_
_entity.id
_entity.type
_entity.pdbx_description
1 polymer ?
#
loop_
_entity_poly.entity_id
_entity_poly.type
_entity_poly.pdbx_seq_one_letter_code
_entity_poly.pdbx_strand_id
1 'polypeptide(L)'
;GEDVTLQTWLTDTDENSDAITQRMVDWYNNGTALIMVSGGNLYEGAVSAVNQTGGKAVTTDVDNTALSGRVLASAVKCYNAAVQRELYSFFTNGSWDTQSAGQTEKVGYTTGAVALEAGAPWRFDTFTQDDYRKLYEDLRTSVRKVDAYADLGTLPDTPNVTVNRTM
;
A
#
# COMPACT_ATOMS: atom_id res chain seq x y z
N GLY A 1 13.51 -19.41 6.97
CA GLY A 1 13.47 -17.96 6.74
C GLY A 1 13.99 -17.26 7.98
N GLU A 2 14.36 -16.01 7.84
CA GLU A 2 14.74 -15.19 9.01
C GLU A 2 13.46 -14.78 9.77
N ASP A 3 13.58 -14.63 11.10
CA ASP A 3 12.49 -14.13 11.92
C ASP A 3 12.31 -12.63 11.68
N VAL A 4 11.07 -12.22 11.47
CA VAL A 4 10.69 -10.83 11.21
C VAL A 4 9.75 -10.32 12.29
N THR A 5 10.00 -9.13 12.82
CA THR A 5 9.07 -8.42 13.68
C THR A 5 8.31 -7.38 12.88
N LEU A 6 6.99 -7.51 12.84
CA LEU A 6 6.08 -6.50 12.29
C LEU A 6 5.49 -5.68 13.44
N GLN A 7 5.82 -4.40 13.47
CA GLN A 7 5.22 -3.46 14.40
C GLN A 7 4.10 -2.68 13.69
N THR A 8 2.90 -2.65 14.28
CA THR A 8 1.74 -1.96 13.71
C THR A 8 1.24 -0.89 14.66
N TRP A 9 0.79 0.22 14.10
CA TRP A 9 0.20 1.34 14.81
C TRP A 9 -0.96 1.93 14.03
N LEU A 10 -2.10 2.08 14.69
CA LEU A 10 -3.25 2.81 14.18
C LEU A 10 -3.17 4.24 14.71
N THR A 11 -3.10 5.20 13.81
CA THR A 11 -2.92 6.62 14.14
C THR A 11 -4.21 7.32 14.50
N ASP A 12 -5.37 6.68 14.26
CA ASP A 12 -6.73 7.25 14.38
C ASP A 12 -6.95 8.55 13.58
N THR A 13 -6.03 8.84 12.65
CA THR A 13 -6.09 9.98 11.73
C THR A 13 -5.39 9.63 10.42
N ASP A 14 -5.79 10.26 9.34
CA ASP A 14 -5.13 10.23 8.03
C ASP A 14 -4.31 11.51 7.75
N GLU A 15 -4.26 12.41 8.74
CA GLU A 15 -3.46 13.63 8.70
C GLU A 15 -2.10 13.44 9.38
N ASN A 16 -1.04 13.89 8.72
CA ASN A 16 0.29 13.89 9.31
C ASN A 16 0.43 14.97 10.39
N SER A 17 1.30 14.71 11.36
CA SER A 17 1.72 15.66 12.39
C SER A 17 3.18 15.45 12.77
N ASP A 18 3.75 16.44 13.46
CA ASP A 18 5.11 16.33 13.98
C ASP A 18 5.27 15.14 14.92
N ALA A 19 4.26 14.84 15.73
CA ALA A 19 4.27 13.69 16.65
C ALA A 19 4.29 12.36 15.90
N ILE A 20 3.53 12.24 14.81
CA ILE A 20 3.50 11.04 13.94
C ILE A 20 4.85 10.89 13.25
N THR A 21 5.38 11.97 12.66
CA THR A 21 6.70 11.98 12.04
C THR A 21 7.78 11.58 13.04
N GLN A 22 7.78 12.16 14.25
CA GLN A 22 8.78 11.85 15.27
C GLN A 22 8.73 10.38 15.68
N ARG A 23 7.54 9.79 15.82
CA ARG A 23 7.42 8.37 16.12
C ARG A 23 8.01 7.47 15.03
N MET A 24 7.86 7.84 13.77
CA MET A 24 8.51 7.13 12.66
C MET A 24 10.03 7.25 12.71
N VAL A 25 10.55 8.44 13.05
CA VAL A 25 11.98 8.67 13.29
C VAL A 25 12.49 7.77 14.42
N ASP A 26 11.75 7.71 15.53
CA ASP A 26 12.11 6.89 16.68
C ASP A 26 12.12 5.39 16.33
N TRP A 27 11.20 4.93 15.50
CA TRP A 27 11.20 3.56 15.00
C TRP A 27 12.48 3.24 14.21
N TYR A 28 12.90 4.12 13.29
CA TYR A 28 14.15 3.93 12.56
C TYR A 28 15.37 3.94 13.48
N ASN A 29 15.41 4.85 14.45
CA ASN A 29 16.49 4.92 15.43
C ASN A 29 16.55 3.67 16.32
N ASN A 30 15.44 2.96 16.50
CA ASN A 30 15.35 1.69 17.21
C ASN A 30 15.48 0.46 16.29
N GLY A 31 15.96 0.62 15.07
CA GLY A 31 16.35 -0.48 14.18
C GLY A 31 15.26 -0.96 13.21
N THR A 32 14.15 -0.23 13.05
CA THR A 32 13.17 -0.54 12.01
C THR A 32 13.80 -0.37 10.63
N ALA A 33 13.77 -1.41 9.81
CA ALA A 33 14.39 -1.41 8.50
C ALA A 33 13.51 -0.73 7.43
N LEU A 34 12.19 -0.89 7.54
CA LEU A 34 11.20 -0.42 6.57
C LEU A 34 9.93 0.01 7.29
N ILE A 35 9.38 1.16 6.92
CA ILE A 35 8.04 1.59 7.32
C ILE A 35 7.13 1.55 6.10
N MET A 36 5.93 0.97 6.26
CA MET A 36 4.83 1.11 5.30
C MET A 36 3.75 1.99 5.93
N VAL A 37 3.34 3.03 5.21
CA VAL A 37 2.27 3.93 5.64
C VAL A 37 1.07 3.81 4.70
N SER A 38 -0.13 3.89 5.28
CA SER A 38 -1.38 3.87 4.53
C SER A 38 -2.38 4.83 5.17
N GLY A 39 -2.93 5.72 4.36
CA GLY A 39 -3.96 6.70 4.74
C GLY A 39 -3.54 8.13 4.51
N GLY A 40 -4.39 8.91 3.86
CA GLY A 40 -4.29 10.35 3.65
C GLY A 40 -2.91 10.87 3.30
N ASN A 41 -2.45 11.86 4.04
CA ASN A 41 -1.12 12.45 3.86
C ASN A 41 -0.07 11.97 4.89
N LEU A 42 -0.27 10.82 5.53
CA LEU A 42 0.73 10.18 6.41
C LEU A 42 2.06 9.92 5.70
N TYR A 43 2.06 9.80 4.36
CA TYR A 43 3.27 9.65 3.56
C TYR A 43 4.26 10.82 3.76
N GLU A 44 3.79 12.03 4.06
CA GLU A 44 4.66 13.19 4.31
C GLU A 44 5.55 12.95 5.53
N GLY A 45 4.97 12.39 6.59
CA GLY A 45 5.72 11.98 7.79
C GLY A 45 6.75 10.91 7.49
N ALA A 46 6.37 9.89 6.70
CA ALA A 46 7.29 8.84 6.30
C ALA A 46 8.44 9.37 5.43
N VAL A 47 8.16 10.24 4.46
CA VAL A 47 9.18 10.90 3.61
C VAL A 47 10.13 11.74 4.48
N SER A 48 9.58 12.51 5.42
CA SER A 48 10.39 13.30 6.36
C SER A 48 11.28 12.39 7.21
N ALA A 49 10.73 11.33 7.78
CA ALA A 49 11.46 10.40 8.64
C ALA A 49 12.60 9.68 7.89
N VAL A 50 12.36 9.17 6.66
CA VAL A 50 13.42 8.51 5.88
C VAL A 50 14.54 9.48 5.48
N ASN A 51 14.21 10.74 5.21
CA ASN A 51 15.21 11.74 4.88
C ASN A 51 16.08 12.14 6.09
N GLN A 52 15.52 12.07 7.30
CA GLN A 52 16.26 12.34 8.54
C GLN A 52 17.15 11.18 8.98
N THR A 53 16.66 9.93 8.82
CA THR A 53 17.27 8.74 9.44
C THR A 53 18.04 7.87 8.45
N GLY A 54 17.75 8.00 7.16
CA GLY A 54 18.30 7.11 6.15
C GLY A 54 17.52 5.78 6.01
N GLY A 55 16.38 5.62 6.67
CA GLY A 55 15.48 4.47 6.55
C GLY A 55 14.88 4.31 5.15
N LYS A 56 14.04 3.30 4.96
CA LYS A 56 13.33 3.01 3.71
C LYS A 56 11.81 3.02 3.96
N ALA A 57 11.02 3.50 3.00
CA ALA A 57 9.56 3.52 3.12
C ALA A 57 8.85 2.91 1.90
N VAL A 58 7.65 2.40 2.14
CA VAL A 58 6.62 2.13 1.15
C VAL A 58 5.40 2.98 1.48
N THR A 59 4.83 3.63 0.49
CA THR A 59 3.66 4.49 0.65
C THR A 59 2.46 3.95 -0.11
N THR A 60 1.29 4.56 0.10
CA THR A 60 0.06 4.16 -0.59
C THR A 60 -0.61 5.36 -1.26
N ASP A 61 -1.70 5.07 -1.97
CA ASP A 61 -2.66 5.97 -2.59
C ASP A 61 -2.18 6.65 -3.87
N VAL A 62 -1.08 7.39 -3.81
CA VAL A 62 -0.45 8.06 -4.96
C VAL A 62 1.03 7.75 -5.03
N ASP A 63 1.66 7.98 -6.19
CA ASP A 63 3.09 7.77 -6.31
C ASP A 63 3.89 8.86 -5.59
N ASN A 64 4.61 8.46 -4.57
CA ASN A 64 5.49 9.31 -3.77
C ASN A 64 6.98 9.02 -4.01
N THR A 65 7.32 8.17 -4.98
CA THR A 65 8.72 7.77 -5.23
C THR A 65 9.61 8.93 -5.67
N ALA A 66 9.02 9.98 -6.24
CA ALA A 66 9.74 11.19 -6.63
C ALA A 66 10.13 12.09 -5.43
N LEU A 67 9.47 11.95 -4.28
CA LEU A 67 9.70 12.79 -3.10
C LEU A 67 10.99 12.43 -2.36
N SER A 68 11.42 11.17 -2.43
CA SER A 68 12.67 10.70 -1.86
C SER A 68 13.18 9.45 -2.55
N GLY A 69 14.50 9.37 -2.77
CA GLY A 69 15.15 8.14 -3.24
C GLY A 69 15.05 6.97 -2.26
N ARG A 70 14.54 7.18 -1.05
CA ARG A 70 14.34 6.18 -0.01
C ARG A 70 12.90 5.64 0.05
N VAL A 71 11.97 6.20 -0.72
CA VAL A 71 10.66 5.59 -0.98
C VAL A 71 10.87 4.52 -2.04
N LEU A 72 10.77 3.25 -1.63
CA LEU A 72 11.06 2.10 -2.50
C LEU A 72 9.99 1.90 -3.55
N ALA A 73 8.74 2.07 -3.15
CA ALA A 73 7.56 1.90 -4.00
C ALA A 73 6.36 2.62 -3.40
N SER A 74 5.34 2.84 -4.23
CA SER A 74 4.02 3.30 -3.81
C SER A 74 2.96 2.35 -4.36
N ALA A 75 2.11 1.82 -3.46
CA ALA A 75 0.93 1.06 -3.85
C ALA A 75 -0.18 2.06 -4.21
N VAL A 76 -0.34 2.33 -5.49
CA VAL A 76 -1.23 3.39 -5.98
C VAL A 76 -2.65 2.88 -6.21
N LYS A 77 -3.62 3.76 -6.00
CA LYS A 77 -5.01 3.59 -6.45
C LYS A 77 -5.11 4.13 -7.87
N CYS A 78 -5.32 3.25 -8.85
CA CYS A 78 -5.40 3.60 -10.26
C CYS A 78 -6.77 4.20 -10.59
N TYR A 79 -7.04 5.41 -10.12
CA TYR A 79 -8.33 6.09 -10.30
C TYR A 79 -8.74 6.23 -11.76
N ASN A 80 -7.76 6.47 -12.67
CA ASN A 80 -8.01 6.55 -14.10
C ASN A 80 -8.63 5.25 -14.64
N ALA A 81 -8.15 4.09 -14.24
CA ALA A 81 -8.71 2.81 -14.69
C ALA A 81 -10.15 2.61 -14.20
N ALA A 82 -10.44 2.99 -12.95
CA ALA A 82 -11.79 2.92 -12.40
C ALA A 82 -12.73 3.87 -13.14
N VAL A 83 -12.32 5.14 -13.33
CA VAL A 83 -13.13 6.14 -14.06
C VAL A 83 -13.34 5.75 -15.51
N GLN A 84 -12.31 5.30 -16.21
CA GLN A 84 -12.43 4.85 -17.62
C GLN A 84 -13.44 3.70 -17.75
N ARG A 85 -13.43 2.76 -16.82
CA ARG A 85 -14.39 1.65 -16.85
C ARG A 85 -15.82 2.13 -16.69
N GLU A 86 -16.08 3.05 -15.75
CA GLU A 86 -17.42 3.61 -15.56
C GLU A 86 -17.88 4.46 -16.77
N LEU A 87 -16.99 5.26 -17.34
CA LEU A 87 -17.29 6.01 -18.55
C LEU A 87 -17.58 5.08 -19.74
N TYR A 88 -16.84 3.97 -19.86
CA TYR A 88 -17.11 2.96 -20.88
C TYR A 88 -18.48 2.30 -20.69
N SER A 89 -18.83 1.94 -19.44
CA SER A 89 -20.15 1.42 -19.07
C SER A 89 -21.27 2.38 -19.46
N PHE A 90 -21.06 3.67 -19.20
CA PHE A 90 -22.04 4.72 -19.51
C PHE A 90 -22.19 4.97 -21.00
N PHE A 91 -21.08 5.23 -21.73
CA PHE A 91 -21.13 5.73 -23.10
C PHE A 91 -21.15 4.64 -24.17
N THR A 92 -20.60 3.47 -23.90
CA THR A 92 -20.34 2.45 -24.91
C THR A 92 -21.14 1.17 -24.66
N ASN A 93 -21.16 0.69 -23.44
CA ASN A 93 -21.77 -0.60 -23.12
C ASN A 93 -23.26 -0.51 -22.76
N GLY A 94 -23.78 0.69 -22.47
CA GLY A 94 -25.18 0.91 -22.10
C GLY A 94 -25.63 0.19 -20.81
N SER A 95 -24.66 -0.22 -19.97
CA SER A 95 -24.95 -0.98 -18.75
C SER A 95 -24.96 -0.12 -17.48
N TRP A 96 -24.76 1.17 -17.60
CA TRP A 96 -24.71 2.09 -16.46
C TRP A 96 -25.92 1.97 -15.54
N ASP A 97 -27.12 2.08 -16.09
CA ASP A 97 -28.36 2.08 -15.31
C ASP A 97 -28.65 0.76 -14.60
N THR A 98 -28.08 -0.34 -15.10
CA THR A 98 -28.32 -1.68 -14.57
C THR A 98 -27.22 -2.21 -13.68
N GLN A 99 -26.01 -1.67 -13.81
CA GLN A 99 -24.83 -2.22 -13.11
C GLN A 99 -24.14 -1.22 -12.19
N SER A 100 -24.14 0.08 -12.53
CA SER A 100 -23.35 1.09 -11.80
C SER A 100 -24.21 2.13 -11.09
N ALA A 101 -25.33 2.56 -11.70
CA ALA A 101 -26.15 3.63 -11.14
C ALA A 101 -26.67 3.30 -9.73
N GLY A 102 -26.35 4.13 -8.75
CA GLY A 102 -26.76 3.95 -7.37
C GLY A 102 -26.07 2.79 -6.63
N GLN A 103 -25.06 2.15 -7.23
CA GLN A 103 -24.30 1.05 -6.64
C GLN A 103 -22.95 1.52 -6.09
N THR A 104 -22.47 0.82 -5.06
CA THR A 104 -21.08 0.92 -4.61
C THR A 104 -20.30 -0.26 -5.16
N GLU A 105 -19.34 0.01 -6.04
CA GLU A 105 -18.50 -1.02 -6.58
C GLU A 105 -17.18 -1.10 -5.83
N LYS A 106 -16.76 -2.31 -5.46
CA LYS A 106 -15.44 -2.56 -4.90
C LYS A 106 -14.47 -2.93 -6.01
N VAL A 107 -13.45 -2.10 -6.17
CA VAL A 107 -12.38 -2.32 -7.15
C VAL A 107 -11.04 -2.52 -6.43
N GLY A 108 -10.16 -3.32 -7.03
CA GLY A 108 -8.89 -3.66 -6.40
C GLY A 108 -7.91 -4.25 -7.41
N TYR A 109 -6.99 -5.09 -6.94
CA TYR A 109 -5.97 -5.71 -7.78
C TYR A 109 -6.56 -6.59 -8.91
N THR A 110 -7.69 -7.25 -8.69
CA THR A 110 -8.37 -8.07 -9.72
C THR A 110 -8.89 -7.26 -10.90
N THR A 111 -9.19 -6.00 -10.68
CA THR A 111 -9.67 -5.05 -11.71
C THR A 111 -8.59 -4.11 -12.23
N GLY A 112 -7.35 -4.26 -11.75
CA GLY A 112 -6.25 -3.35 -12.09
C GLY A 112 -6.33 -1.98 -11.41
N ALA A 113 -7.21 -1.82 -10.41
CA ALA A 113 -7.41 -0.54 -9.74
C ALA A 113 -6.44 -0.29 -8.58
N VAL A 114 -5.61 -1.27 -8.22
CA VAL A 114 -4.52 -1.13 -7.24
C VAL A 114 -3.29 -1.84 -7.79
N ALA A 115 -2.15 -1.17 -7.81
CA ALA A 115 -0.88 -1.72 -8.29
C ALA A 115 0.30 -0.92 -7.71
N LEU A 116 1.54 -1.38 -7.88
CA LEU A 116 2.69 -0.48 -7.81
C LEU A 116 2.69 0.42 -9.05
N GLU A 117 3.15 1.68 -8.90
CA GLU A 117 3.14 2.64 -9.99
C GLU A 117 3.99 2.16 -11.17
N ALA A 118 3.37 2.11 -12.34
CA ALA A 118 4.05 1.75 -13.57
C ALA A 118 4.99 2.88 -14.01
N GLY A 119 6.26 2.57 -14.20
CA GLY A 119 7.27 3.55 -14.60
C GLY A 119 7.98 4.24 -13.41
N ALA A 120 7.56 4.00 -12.18
CA ALA A 120 8.33 4.41 -11.00
C ALA A 120 9.70 3.70 -10.96
N PRO A 121 10.73 4.37 -10.43
CA PRO A 121 12.04 3.73 -10.27
C PRO A 121 11.94 2.47 -9.40
N TRP A 122 12.48 1.35 -9.89
CA TRP A 122 12.56 0.11 -9.12
C TRP A 122 13.73 0.18 -8.14
N ARG A 123 13.46 0.11 -6.85
CA ARG A 123 14.45 0.34 -5.79
C ARG A 123 14.58 -0.83 -4.82
N PHE A 124 14.07 -2.01 -5.19
CA PHE A 124 14.30 -3.23 -4.43
C PHE A 124 15.58 -3.92 -4.91
N ASP A 125 16.42 -4.33 -3.96
CA ASP A 125 17.72 -4.93 -4.27
C ASP A 125 17.59 -6.39 -4.75
N THR A 126 16.69 -7.17 -4.15
CA THR A 126 16.56 -8.63 -4.40
C THR A 126 15.21 -9.03 -4.98
N PHE A 127 14.18 -8.19 -4.86
CA PHE A 127 12.86 -8.42 -5.43
C PHE A 127 12.79 -7.74 -6.79
N THR A 128 12.72 -8.52 -7.87
CA THR A 128 12.77 -8.03 -9.25
C THR A 128 11.39 -7.57 -9.76
N GLN A 129 11.37 -6.82 -10.85
CA GLN A 129 10.10 -6.49 -11.54
C GLN A 129 9.38 -7.74 -12.07
N ASP A 130 10.12 -8.79 -12.42
CA ASP A 130 9.55 -10.05 -12.86
C ASP A 130 8.87 -10.79 -11.70
N ASP A 131 9.49 -10.78 -10.51
CA ASP A 131 8.87 -11.31 -9.29
C ASP A 131 7.58 -10.57 -8.96
N TYR A 132 7.60 -9.24 -9.09
CA TYR A 132 6.40 -8.43 -8.89
C TYR A 132 5.30 -8.78 -9.90
N ARG A 133 5.64 -8.87 -11.21
CA ARG A 133 4.66 -9.20 -12.25
C ARG A 133 4.02 -10.57 -11.99
N LYS A 134 4.82 -11.54 -11.60
CA LYS A 134 4.32 -12.88 -11.26
C LYS A 134 3.41 -12.84 -10.03
N LEU A 135 3.85 -12.17 -8.95
CA LEU A 135 3.04 -12.01 -7.74
C LEU A 135 1.70 -11.30 -8.03
N TYR A 136 1.75 -10.24 -8.83
CA TYR A 136 0.56 -9.49 -9.20
C TYR A 136 -0.41 -10.33 -10.03
N GLU A 137 0.08 -11.13 -10.97
CA GLU A 137 -0.74 -12.04 -11.77
C GLU A 137 -1.34 -13.16 -10.90
N ASP A 138 -0.57 -13.72 -9.97
CA ASP A 138 -1.08 -14.71 -9.00
C ASP A 138 -2.22 -14.14 -8.14
N LEU A 139 -2.12 -12.88 -7.73
CA LEU A 139 -3.19 -12.18 -7.02
C LEU A 139 -4.39 -11.94 -7.93
N ARG A 140 -4.17 -11.43 -9.13
CA ARG A 140 -5.22 -11.08 -10.10
C ARG A 140 -6.04 -12.30 -10.52
N THR A 141 -5.39 -13.44 -10.67
CA THR A 141 -6.04 -14.73 -11.04
C THR A 141 -6.54 -15.53 -9.85
N SER A 142 -6.43 -14.99 -8.64
CA SER A 142 -6.82 -15.63 -7.38
C SER A 142 -6.06 -16.93 -7.05
N VAL A 143 -4.93 -17.16 -7.69
CA VAL A 143 -3.97 -18.22 -7.31
C VAL A 143 -3.43 -17.93 -5.92
N ARG A 144 -3.11 -16.67 -5.64
CA ARG A 144 -2.80 -16.17 -4.30
C ARG A 144 -3.91 -15.24 -3.83
N LYS A 145 -4.33 -15.38 -2.59
CA LYS A 145 -5.38 -14.56 -1.98
C LYS A 145 -4.81 -13.74 -0.84
N VAL A 146 -5.36 -12.54 -0.67
CA VAL A 146 -5.17 -11.70 0.52
C VAL A 146 -6.50 -11.70 1.25
N ASP A 147 -6.52 -12.27 2.45
CA ASP A 147 -7.72 -12.29 3.27
C ASP A 147 -7.99 -10.90 3.85
N ALA A 148 -9.26 -10.49 3.81
CA ALA A 148 -9.70 -9.29 4.49
C ALA A 148 -10.07 -9.66 5.93
N TYR A 149 -9.26 -9.23 6.89
CA TYR A 149 -9.58 -9.42 8.31
C TYR A 149 -10.49 -8.28 8.77
N ALA A 150 -11.73 -8.62 9.06
CA ALA A 150 -12.69 -7.68 9.64
C ALA A 150 -12.43 -7.48 11.15
N ASP A 151 -11.75 -8.41 11.78
CA ASP A 151 -11.41 -8.38 13.20
C ASP A 151 -9.90 -8.30 13.38
N LEU A 152 -9.45 -7.15 13.88
CA LEU A 152 -8.04 -6.93 14.25
C LEU A 152 -7.60 -7.76 15.46
N GLY A 153 -8.50 -8.46 16.14
CA GLY A 153 -8.22 -9.37 17.26
C GLY A 153 -7.56 -10.68 16.84
N THR A 154 -7.85 -11.15 15.61
CA THR A 154 -7.34 -12.43 15.11
C THR A 154 -6.27 -12.20 14.05
N LEU A 155 -5.04 -12.56 14.34
CA LEU A 155 -3.94 -12.55 13.37
C LEU A 155 -3.84 -13.90 12.66
N PRO A 156 -3.46 -13.92 11.38
CA PRO A 156 -3.10 -15.16 10.73
C PRO A 156 -1.91 -15.82 11.43
N ASP A 157 -1.92 -17.15 11.49
CA ASP A 157 -0.76 -17.91 11.92
C ASP A 157 0.34 -17.76 10.86
N THR A 158 1.33 -16.96 11.16
CA THR A 158 2.46 -16.67 10.27
C THR A 158 3.74 -17.15 10.93
N PRO A 159 4.24 -18.34 10.56
CA PRO A 159 5.52 -18.79 11.06
C PRO A 159 6.62 -17.79 10.72
N ASN A 160 7.49 -17.49 11.66
CA ASN A 160 8.61 -16.53 11.57
C ASN A 160 8.18 -15.04 11.50
N VAL A 161 6.91 -14.69 11.76
CA VAL A 161 6.52 -13.28 11.89
C VAL A 161 5.91 -13.02 13.26
N THR A 162 6.57 -12.18 14.05
CA THR A 162 6.02 -11.68 15.31
C THR A 162 5.33 -10.35 15.05
N VAL A 163 4.04 -10.23 15.42
CA VAL A 163 3.28 -9.00 15.24
C VAL A 163 3.06 -8.30 16.56
N ASN A 164 3.62 -7.10 16.69
CA ASN A 164 3.42 -6.21 17.84
C ASN A 164 2.47 -5.06 17.43
N ARG A 165 1.38 -4.91 18.17
CA ARG A 165 0.41 -3.83 17.93
C ARG A 165 0.53 -2.75 18.98
N THR A 166 0.47 -1.50 18.57
CA THR A 166 0.29 -0.32 19.42
C THR A 166 -0.97 0.40 18.98
N MET A 167 -1.84 0.61 19.93
CA MET A 167 -3.00 1.50 19.78
C MET A 167 -2.62 2.92 20.19
#